data_b719f993a1139797b13e03e4fa784ff9
#
_entry.id   b719f993a1139797b13e03e4fa784ff9
#
_cell.length_a   1.000
_cell.length_b   1.000
_cell.length_c   1.000
_cell.angle_alpha   90.00
_cell.angle_beta   90.00
_cell.angle_gamma   90.00
#
_symmetry.space_group_name_H-M   'P 1'
#
loop_
_entity.id
_entity.type
_entity.pdbx_description
1 polymer ?
#
loop_
_entity_poly.entity_id
_entity_poly.type
_entity_poly.pdbx_seq_one_letter_code
_entity_poly.pdbx_strand_id
1 'polypeptide(L)'
;LFIFALKLFGRPSSAHRANTFAMLAMGLAIFSAFNFDFSKYDATFYITIVVSGLLGVLISKRVQMTQMPELVGLFNGFGGGASGAIAYVELSGNSLPISDLSVAIFSMVIGVFTFSGSLIAVMKLRGKLNNFSTKLGNIFSLFLPTILIIPAVLEMDSFLYEFIILVAFIAGVIRVAVIGGADMPVVIAFLNSLSGIAAMSAGFIVNSIILIVAGALVGASGIILTLLMCAAMNRTLLDVLKGGFGTTNINNEYAKDPISTSPEDVAIQLSYAESVVIVPGYGMAVAQAQAAVKELTNTLKDKNIEVKFAIHPVAGRMPGHMNVLLAEVDIDYEDMFTLEDINSEFSSTDVVLVLGAN
;
A
#
# COMPACT_ATOMS: atom_id res chain seq x y z
N LEU A 1 -18.55 14.15 -1.32
CA LEU A 1 -18.76 12.70 -1.36
C LEU A 1 -17.49 11.94 -1.02
N PHE A 2 -16.32 12.22 -1.63
CA PHE A 2 -15.05 11.55 -1.31
C PHE A 2 -14.66 11.65 0.17
N ILE A 3 -14.73 12.84 0.77
CA ILE A 3 -14.44 13.03 2.21
C ILE A 3 -15.40 12.19 3.08
N PHE A 4 -16.66 12.13 2.70
CA PHE A 4 -17.65 11.30 3.40
C PHE A 4 -17.36 9.80 3.24
N ALA A 5 -16.99 9.36 2.04
CA ALA A 5 -16.55 7.99 1.78
C ALA A 5 -15.33 7.63 2.64
N LEU A 6 -14.31 8.49 2.70
CA LEU A 6 -13.12 8.30 3.56
C LEU A 6 -13.49 8.15 5.04
N LYS A 7 -14.43 8.97 5.55
CA LYS A 7 -14.92 8.83 6.92
C LYS A 7 -15.60 7.47 7.17
N LEU A 8 -16.37 6.99 6.21
CA LEU A 8 -17.05 5.69 6.31
C LEU A 8 -16.08 4.50 6.20
N PHE A 9 -14.95 4.64 5.48
CA PHE A 9 -13.90 3.62 5.42
C PHE A 9 -13.20 3.39 6.77
N GLY A 10 -13.27 4.33 7.69
CA GLY A 10 -12.71 4.18 9.03
C GLY A 10 -13.38 3.11 9.89
N ARG A 11 -14.51 2.52 9.45
CA ARG A 11 -15.20 1.44 10.16
C ARG A 11 -15.52 0.31 9.21
N PRO A 12 -15.14 -0.95 9.52
CA PRO A 12 -15.42 -2.11 8.67
C PRO A 12 -16.90 -2.28 8.33
N SER A 13 -17.80 -2.09 9.29
CA SER A 13 -19.26 -2.22 9.11
C SER A 13 -19.85 -1.24 8.09
N SER A 14 -19.18 -0.10 7.85
CA SER A 14 -19.62 0.91 6.87
C SER A 14 -18.83 0.90 5.56
N ALA A 15 -17.82 0.05 5.43
CA ALA A 15 -16.91 0.01 4.27
C ALA A 15 -17.64 -0.22 2.94
N HIS A 16 -18.65 -1.08 2.91
CA HIS A 16 -19.45 -1.33 1.70
C HIS A 16 -20.18 -0.06 1.23
N ARG A 17 -20.77 0.69 2.18
CA ARG A 17 -21.42 1.98 1.86
C ARG A 17 -20.40 3.02 1.42
N ALA A 18 -19.22 3.05 2.06
CA ALA A 18 -18.12 3.92 1.67
C ALA A 18 -17.72 3.71 0.21
N ASN A 19 -17.59 2.45 -0.20
CA ASN A 19 -17.27 2.11 -1.59
C ASN A 19 -18.32 2.63 -2.58
N THR A 20 -19.61 2.49 -2.25
CA THR A 20 -20.71 3.01 -3.08
C THR A 20 -20.63 4.54 -3.22
N PHE A 21 -20.37 5.27 -2.11
CA PHE A 21 -20.19 6.72 -2.15
C PHE A 21 -18.94 7.13 -2.94
N ALA A 22 -17.85 6.40 -2.85
CA ALA A 22 -16.63 6.64 -3.63
C ALA A 22 -16.88 6.44 -5.14
N MET A 23 -17.61 5.38 -5.52
CA MET A 23 -17.99 5.12 -6.92
C MET A 23 -18.88 6.24 -7.47
N LEU A 24 -19.87 6.67 -6.72
CA LEU A 24 -20.74 7.80 -7.10
C LEU A 24 -19.95 9.11 -7.23
N ALA A 25 -19.03 9.36 -6.28
CA ALA A 25 -18.17 10.53 -6.32
C ALA A 25 -17.27 10.55 -7.56
N MET A 26 -16.68 9.40 -7.93
CA MET A 26 -15.86 9.25 -9.13
C MET A 26 -16.69 9.47 -10.40
N GLY A 27 -17.88 8.86 -10.48
CA GLY A 27 -18.79 9.07 -11.62
C GLY A 27 -19.16 10.55 -11.81
N LEU A 28 -19.50 11.25 -10.71
CA LEU A 28 -19.80 12.67 -10.75
C LEU A 28 -18.57 13.52 -11.11
N ALA A 29 -17.38 13.16 -10.65
CA ALA A 29 -16.14 13.87 -11.00
C ALA A 29 -15.84 13.74 -12.50
N ILE A 30 -15.94 12.54 -13.05
CA ILE A 30 -15.77 12.29 -14.50
C ILE A 30 -16.81 13.09 -15.29
N PHE A 31 -18.08 13.00 -14.89
CA PHE A 31 -19.16 13.74 -15.56
C PHE A 31 -18.96 15.26 -15.51
N SER A 32 -18.52 15.79 -14.36
CA SER A 32 -18.21 17.21 -14.19
C SER A 32 -17.04 17.68 -15.05
N ALA A 33 -16.05 16.80 -15.29
CA ALA A 33 -14.87 17.14 -16.10
C ALA A 33 -15.24 17.43 -17.57
N PHE A 34 -16.35 16.87 -18.06
CA PHE A 34 -16.85 17.15 -19.43
C PHE A 34 -17.45 18.55 -19.60
N ASN A 35 -17.70 19.30 -18.52
CA ASN A 35 -18.37 20.62 -18.54
C ASN A 35 -19.62 20.66 -19.44
N PHE A 36 -20.31 19.52 -19.59
CA PHE A 36 -21.47 19.33 -20.50
C PHE A 36 -21.19 19.60 -21.98
N ASP A 37 -19.95 19.83 -22.38
CA ASP A 37 -19.56 20.03 -23.77
C ASP A 37 -18.79 18.83 -24.29
N PHE A 38 -19.53 17.86 -24.79
CA PHE A 38 -18.97 16.62 -25.35
C PHE A 38 -18.30 16.83 -26.72
N SER A 39 -18.49 17.97 -27.35
CA SER A 39 -17.87 18.28 -28.66
C SER A 39 -16.40 18.71 -28.54
N LYS A 40 -15.95 19.04 -27.32
CA LYS A 40 -14.63 19.58 -27.05
C LYS A 40 -13.49 18.55 -27.18
N TYR A 41 -13.83 17.26 -27.07
CA TYR A 41 -12.81 16.20 -27.02
C TYR A 41 -12.93 15.29 -28.24
N ASP A 42 -11.79 14.81 -28.71
CA ASP A 42 -11.69 13.87 -29.84
C ASP A 42 -12.22 12.48 -29.47
N ALA A 43 -12.60 11.71 -30.50
CA ALA A 43 -13.03 10.32 -30.33
C ALA A 43 -11.99 9.45 -29.57
N THR A 44 -10.70 9.74 -29.74
CA THR A 44 -9.61 9.07 -29.04
C THR A 44 -9.72 9.20 -27.52
N PHE A 45 -10.14 10.34 -27.02
CA PHE A 45 -10.34 10.58 -25.57
C PHE A 45 -11.44 9.68 -25.00
N TYR A 46 -12.59 9.59 -25.69
CA TYR A 46 -13.70 8.73 -25.26
C TYR A 46 -13.34 7.25 -25.33
N ILE A 47 -12.67 6.83 -26.40
CA ILE A 47 -12.19 5.46 -26.55
C ILE A 47 -11.25 5.11 -25.40
N THR A 48 -10.33 6.00 -25.03
CA THR A 48 -9.38 5.79 -23.94
C THR A 48 -10.09 5.60 -22.60
N ILE A 49 -11.10 6.43 -22.29
CA ILE A 49 -11.89 6.28 -21.06
C ILE A 49 -12.64 4.94 -21.03
N VAL A 50 -13.29 4.58 -22.13
CA VAL A 50 -14.05 3.32 -22.20
C VAL A 50 -13.13 2.12 -22.10
N VAL A 51 -12.01 2.11 -22.82
CA VAL A 51 -11.04 1.00 -22.82
C VAL A 51 -10.39 0.86 -21.45
N SER A 52 -9.93 1.96 -20.85
CA SER A 52 -9.31 1.93 -19.51
C SER A 52 -10.32 1.51 -18.43
N GLY A 53 -11.56 1.96 -18.51
CA GLY A 53 -12.62 1.55 -17.60
C GLY A 53 -12.94 0.05 -17.71
N LEU A 54 -13.07 -0.47 -18.94
CA LEU A 54 -13.29 -1.90 -19.18
C LEU A 54 -12.11 -2.75 -18.67
N LEU A 55 -10.88 -2.33 -18.94
CA LEU A 55 -9.68 -3.00 -18.41
C LEU A 55 -9.67 -3.00 -16.88
N GLY A 56 -10.00 -1.88 -16.24
CA GLY A 56 -10.11 -1.79 -14.79
C GLY A 56 -11.13 -2.77 -14.21
N VAL A 57 -12.33 -2.85 -14.81
CA VAL A 57 -13.37 -3.81 -14.41
C VAL A 57 -12.93 -5.26 -14.61
N LEU A 58 -12.29 -5.58 -15.75
CA LEU A 58 -11.80 -6.93 -16.03
C LEU A 58 -10.72 -7.37 -15.03
N ILE A 59 -9.78 -6.47 -14.71
CA ILE A 59 -8.71 -6.73 -13.74
C ILE A 59 -9.34 -6.94 -12.35
N SER A 60 -10.22 -6.04 -11.90
CA SER A 60 -10.81 -6.11 -10.56
C SER A 60 -11.62 -7.38 -10.32
N LYS A 61 -12.30 -7.91 -11.35
CA LYS A 61 -13.07 -9.16 -11.26
C LYS A 61 -12.21 -10.43 -11.24
N ARG A 62 -10.97 -10.37 -11.72
CA ARG A 62 -10.07 -11.53 -11.83
C ARG A 62 -9.05 -11.62 -10.70
N VAL A 63 -8.87 -10.55 -9.95
CA VAL A 63 -7.88 -10.50 -8.87
C VAL A 63 -8.41 -11.26 -7.66
N GLN A 64 -7.59 -12.20 -7.16
CA GLN A 64 -7.84 -12.90 -5.90
C GLN A 64 -7.46 -12.01 -4.71
N MET A 65 -8.06 -12.25 -3.54
CA MET A 65 -7.79 -11.47 -2.32
C MET A 65 -6.30 -11.48 -1.94
N THR A 66 -5.63 -12.60 -2.14
CA THR A 66 -4.18 -12.73 -1.92
C THR A 66 -3.32 -11.84 -2.83
N GLN A 67 -3.87 -11.40 -3.97
CA GLN A 67 -3.21 -10.52 -4.95
C GLN A 67 -3.57 -9.03 -4.77
N MET A 68 -4.43 -8.70 -3.80
CA MET A 68 -4.84 -7.31 -3.55
C MET A 68 -3.66 -6.35 -3.28
N PRO A 69 -2.61 -6.72 -2.52
CA PRO A 69 -1.45 -5.84 -2.32
C PRO A 69 -0.75 -5.46 -3.62
N GLU A 70 -0.69 -6.39 -4.56
CA GLU A 70 -0.09 -6.19 -5.88
C GLU A 70 -0.92 -5.22 -6.72
N LEU A 71 -2.24 -5.38 -6.69
CA LEU A 71 -3.17 -4.50 -7.40
C LEU A 71 -3.12 -3.07 -6.83
N VAL A 72 -3.11 -2.93 -5.51
CA VAL A 72 -2.99 -1.63 -4.83
C VAL A 72 -1.66 -0.96 -5.22
N GLY A 73 -0.55 -1.71 -5.20
CA GLY A 73 0.75 -1.19 -5.63
C GLY A 73 0.75 -0.76 -7.10
N LEU A 74 0.10 -1.51 -7.98
CA LEU A 74 -0.01 -1.17 -9.40
C LEU A 74 -0.81 0.12 -9.61
N PHE A 75 -1.98 0.25 -8.99
CA PHE A 75 -2.81 1.46 -9.10
C PHE A 75 -2.14 2.69 -8.49
N ASN A 76 -1.39 2.51 -7.39
CA ASN A 76 -0.55 3.57 -6.86
C ASN A 76 0.47 4.05 -7.89
N GLY A 77 1.15 3.11 -8.57
CA GLY A 77 2.09 3.44 -9.64
C GLY A 77 1.43 4.25 -10.75
N PHE A 78 0.28 3.83 -11.24
CA PHE A 78 -0.45 4.57 -12.27
C PHE A 78 -0.86 5.98 -11.81
N GLY A 79 -1.25 6.15 -10.54
CA GLY A 79 -1.56 7.47 -9.97
C GLY A 79 -0.34 8.41 -9.98
N GLY A 80 0.81 7.90 -9.55
CA GLY A 80 2.08 8.64 -9.62
C GLY A 80 2.47 8.97 -11.07
N GLY A 81 2.41 7.97 -11.95
CA GLY A 81 2.72 8.14 -13.38
C GLY A 81 1.81 9.17 -14.07
N ALA A 82 0.51 9.17 -13.76
CA ALA A 82 -0.44 10.15 -14.29
C ALA A 82 -0.08 11.58 -13.84
N SER A 83 0.27 11.77 -12.56
CA SER A 83 0.70 13.07 -12.05
C SER A 83 1.99 13.56 -12.72
N GLY A 84 2.95 12.63 -12.93
CA GLY A 84 4.18 12.92 -13.67
C GLY A 84 3.93 13.27 -15.14
N ALA A 85 3.01 12.58 -15.80
CA ALA A 85 2.63 12.85 -17.19
C ALA A 85 1.94 14.22 -17.34
N ILE A 86 1.05 14.61 -16.42
CA ILE A 86 0.43 15.95 -16.40
C ILE A 86 1.52 17.02 -16.32
N ALA A 87 2.45 16.85 -15.39
CA ALA A 87 3.56 17.82 -15.23
C ALA A 87 4.44 17.89 -16.48
N TYR A 88 4.73 16.77 -17.13
CA TYR A 88 5.52 16.73 -18.37
C TYR A 88 4.82 17.46 -19.53
N VAL A 89 3.51 17.27 -19.68
CA VAL A 89 2.71 17.93 -20.73
C VAL A 89 2.75 19.45 -20.53
N GLU A 90 2.58 19.94 -19.30
CA GLU A 90 2.64 21.38 -19.00
C GLU A 90 4.04 21.95 -19.23
N LEU A 91 5.09 21.21 -18.86
CA LEU A 91 6.49 21.61 -19.11
C LEU A 91 6.83 21.69 -20.61
N SER A 92 6.25 20.81 -21.43
CA SER A 92 6.55 20.73 -22.87
C SER A 92 5.70 21.70 -23.69
N GLY A 93 4.55 22.12 -23.18
CA GLY A 93 3.58 22.94 -23.92
C GLY A 93 3.60 24.43 -23.62
N ASN A 94 4.08 24.85 -22.45
CA ASN A 94 3.98 26.20 -21.95
C ASN A 94 5.31 26.73 -21.40
N SER A 95 5.58 28.02 -21.61
CA SER A 95 6.63 28.74 -20.88
C SER A 95 6.11 29.05 -19.47
N LEU A 96 6.50 28.25 -18.50
CA LEU A 96 6.09 28.44 -17.11
C LEU A 96 6.97 29.46 -16.39
N PRO A 97 6.41 30.24 -15.45
CA PRO A 97 7.21 31.01 -14.49
C PRO A 97 8.16 30.11 -13.71
N ILE A 98 9.29 30.61 -13.22
CA ILE A 98 10.29 29.81 -12.48
C ILE A 98 9.69 29.08 -11.28
N SER A 99 8.72 29.69 -10.57
CA SER A 99 8.00 29.06 -9.46
C SER A 99 7.27 27.78 -9.90
N ASP A 100 6.53 27.87 -10.99
CA ASP A 100 5.68 26.78 -11.50
C ASP A 100 6.54 25.73 -12.21
N LEU A 101 7.62 26.15 -12.85
CA LEU A 101 8.63 25.26 -13.45
C LEU A 101 9.22 24.32 -12.40
N SER A 102 9.62 24.83 -11.23
CA SER A 102 10.20 24.00 -10.16
C SER A 102 9.19 22.99 -9.59
N VAL A 103 7.94 23.41 -9.42
CA VAL A 103 6.86 22.54 -8.95
C VAL A 103 6.52 21.47 -9.99
N ALA A 104 6.54 21.82 -11.28
CA ALA A 104 6.28 20.88 -12.37
C ALA A 104 7.38 19.82 -12.45
N ILE A 105 8.65 20.20 -12.41
CA ILE A 105 9.77 19.25 -12.39
C ILE A 105 9.70 18.34 -11.16
N PHE A 106 9.40 18.90 -9.99
CA PHE A 106 9.22 18.14 -8.76
C PHE A 106 8.10 17.10 -8.88
N SER A 107 6.92 17.49 -9.40
CA SER A 107 5.81 16.58 -9.66
C SER A 107 6.18 15.49 -10.65
N MET A 108 6.84 15.84 -11.74
CA MET A 108 7.27 14.91 -12.78
C MET A 108 8.24 13.86 -12.22
N VAL A 109 9.27 14.29 -11.49
CA VAL A 109 10.30 13.40 -10.94
C VAL A 109 9.71 12.45 -9.90
N ILE A 110 8.92 12.96 -8.93
CA ILE A 110 8.31 12.12 -7.89
C ILE A 110 7.28 11.18 -8.50
N GLY A 111 6.49 11.65 -9.46
CA GLY A 111 5.49 10.84 -10.13
C GLY A 111 6.11 9.67 -10.89
N VAL A 112 7.16 9.90 -11.68
CA VAL A 112 7.88 8.87 -12.42
C VAL A 112 8.63 7.91 -11.49
N PHE A 113 9.29 8.43 -10.47
CA PHE A 113 9.94 7.63 -9.42
C PHE A 113 8.94 6.68 -8.75
N THR A 114 7.77 7.20 -8.38
CA THR A 114 6.72 6.42 -7.73
C THR A 114 6.15 5.36 -8.66
N PHE A 115 5.97 5.69 -9.93
CA PHE A 115 5.50 4.74 -10.95
C PHE A 115 6.47 3.55 -11.07
N SER A 116 7.73 3.82 -11.32
CA SER A 116 8.75 2.78 -11.50
C SER A 116 8.98 1.98 -10.21
N GLY A 117 9.03 2.65 -9.05
CA GLY A 117 9.17 2.02 -7.75
C GLY A 117 8.00 1.09 -7.43
N SER A 118 6.77 1.49 -7.75
CA SER A 118 5.58 0.67 -7.56
C SER A 118 5.57 -0.58 -8.44
N LEU A 119 6.03 -0.47 -9.69
CA LEU A 119 6.18 -1.64 -10.56
C LEU A 119 7.16 -2.67 -9.97
N ILE A 120 8.28 -2.22 -9.44
CA ILE A 120 9.26 -3.10 -8.79
C ILE A 120 8.70 -3.71 -7.50
N ALA A 121 7.96 -2.92 -6.69
CA ALA A 121 7.31 -3.44 -5.50
C ALA A 121 6.33 -4.57 -5.83
N VAL A 122 5.52 -4.41 -6.88
CA VAL A 122 4.60 -5.44 -7.37
C VAL A 122 5.37 -6.69 -7.84
N MET A 123 6.45 -6.53 -8.59
CA MET A 123 7.27 -7.67 -9.04
C MET A 123 7.91 -8.44 -7.88
N LYS A 124 8.30 -7.73 -6.82
CA LYS A 124 8.83 -8.34 -5.58
C LYS A 124 7.74 -9.08 -4.79
N LEU A 125 6.56 -8.50 -4.65
CA LEU A 125 5.42 -9.18 -4.02
C LEU A 125 5.07 -10.49 -4.73
N ARG A 126 5.21 -10.53 -6.05
CA ARG A 126 5.04 -11.75 -6.86
C ARG A 126 6.20 -12.75 -6.78
N GLY A 127 7.25 -12.43 -6.04
CA GLY A 127 8.45 -13.28 -5.97
C GLY A 127 9.25 -13.38 -7.27
N LYS A 128 9.02 -12.47 -8.22
CA LYS A 128 9.71 -12.48 -9.53
C LYS A 128 11.07 -11.79 -9.52
N LEU A 129 11.39 -11.05 -8.46
CA LEU A 129 12.64 -10.31 -8.32
C LEU A 129 13.34 -10.66 -7.01
N ASN A 130 14.61 -11.08 -7.13
CA ASN A 130 15.50 -11.27 -5.98
C ASN A 130 16.04 -9.91 -5.49
N ASN A 131 16.57 -9.89 -4.26
CA ASN A 131 17.15 -8.69 -3.69
C ASN A 131 18.43 -8.29 -4.42
N PHE A 132 18.51 -7.03 -4.84
CA PHE A 132 19.74 -6.46 -5.39
C PHE A 132 20.71 -6.05 -4.28
N SER A 133 22.00 -5.93 -4.61
CA SER A 133 23.02 -5.51 -3.64
C SER A 133 22.77 -4.09 -3.12
N THR A 134 22.80 -3.93 -1.78
CA THR A 134 22.56 -2.67 -1.07
C THR A 134 23.53 -1.54 -1.44
N LYS A 135 24.75 -1.87 -1.88
CA LYS A 135 25.79 -0.86 -2.22
C LYS A 135 25.38 0.04 -3.41
N LEU A 136 24.77 -0.54 -4.45
CA LEU A 136 24.33 0.23 -5.61
C LEU A 136 23.15 1.16 -5.26
N GLY A 137 22.17 0.68 -4.47
CA GLY A 137 21.02 1.46 -4.07
C GLY A 137 21.36 2.69 -3.23
N ASN A 138 22.37 2.57 -2.36
CA ASN A 138 22.81 3.68 -1.53
C ASN A 138 23.55 4.78 -2.31
N ILE A 139 24.33 4.42 -3.34
CA ILE A 139 25.01 5.39 -4.20
C ILE A 139 23.98 6.18 -5.00
N PHE A 140 22.99 5.53 -5.63
CA PHE A 140 21.97 6.20 -6.41
C PHE A 140 21.01 7.08 -5.60
N SER A 141 20.77 6.76 -4.32
CA SER A 141 19.92 7.57 -3.45
C SER A 141 20.51 8.96 -3.14
N LEU A 142 21.84 9.10 -3.22
CA LEU A 142 22.56 10.37 -3.06
C LEU A 142 22.34 11.31 -4.28
N PHE A 143 22.10 10.75 -5.47
CA PHE A 143 21.91 11.52 -6.70
C PHE A 143 20.49 12.02 -6.91
N LEU A 144 19.48 11.44 -6.24
CA LEU A 144 18.08 11.85 -6.40
C LEU A 144 17.82 13.33 -6.04
N PRO A 145 18.33 13.85 -4.91
CA PRO A 145 18.19 15.28 -4.59
C PRO A 145 18.92 16.19 -5.57
N THR A 146 20.07 15.78 -6.11
CA THR A 146 20.83 16.60 -7.07
C THR A 146 20.13 16.71 -8.42
N ILE A 147 19.41 15.67 -8.84
CA ILE A 147 18.58 15.67 -10.05
C ILE A 147 17.40 16.66 -9.92
N LEU A 148 16.92 16.89 -8.70
CA LEU A 148 15.85 17.87 -8.43
C LEU A 148 16.33 19.31 -8.46
N ILE A 149 17.61 19.56 -8.17
CA ILE A 149 18.19 20.92 -8.03
C ILE A 149 18.68 21.45 -9.38
N ILE A 150 19.26 20.60 -10.22
CA ILE A 150 19.86 21.00 -11.51
C ILE A 150 18.83 21.66 -12.44
N PRO A 151 17.60 21.14 -12.60
CA PRO A 151 16.59 21.72 -13.48
C PRO A 151 16.05 23.07 -13.05
N ALA A 152 16.06 23.34 -11.74
CA ALA A 152 15.55 24.62 -11.21
C ALA A 152 16.46 25.82 -11.54
N VAL A 153 17.68 25.56 -12.03
CA VAL A 153 18.74 26.58 -12.22
C VAL A 153 19.06 26.84 -13.71
N LEU A 154 18.67 25.92 -14.61
CA LEU A 154 19.01 25.98 -16.02
C LEU A 154 17.76 26.19 -16.88
N GLU A 155 17.84 27.15 -17.86
CA GLU A 155 16.85 27.19 -18.95
C GLU A 155 17.01 25.93 -19.79
N MET A 156 15.95 25.08 -19.80
CA MET A 156 16.07 23.71 -20.25
C MET A 156 15.33 23.48 -21.56
N ASP A 157 16.00 22.79 -22.49
CA ASP A 157 15.41 22.24 -23.70
C ASP A 157 14.56 20.99 -23.37
N SER A 158 13.56 20.69 -24.20
CA SER A 158 12.68 19.54 -24.05
C SER A 158 13.41 18.20 -23.88
N PHE A 159 14.55 18.03 -24.51
CA PHE A 159 15.42 16.85 -24.41
C PHE A 159 15.90 16.59 -22.96
N LEU A 160 16.07 17.65 -22.18
CA LEU A 160 16.55 17.51 -20.80
C LEU A 160 15.44 17.00 -19.86
N TYR A 161 14.16 17.31 -20.12
CA TYR A 161 13.04 16.74 -19.39
C TYR A 161 12.91 15.22 -19.60
N GLU A 162 13.13 14.74 -20.83
CA GLU A 162 13.14 13.32 -21.14
C GLU A 162 14.29 12.60 -20.43
N PHE A 163 15.46 13.21 -20.38
CA PHE A 163 16.59 12.67 -19.62
C PHE A 163 16.30 12.60 -18.11
N ILE A 164 15.66 13.61 -17.54
CA ILE A 164 15.24 13.62 -16.13
C ILE A 164 14.22 12.52 -15.85
N ILE A 165 13.25 12.31 -16.73
CA ILE A 165 12.29 11.20 -16.65
C ILE A 165 13.02 9.85 -16.61
N LEU A 166 13.97 9.64 -17.51
CA LEU A 166 14.75 8.40 -17.55
C LEU A 166 15.51 8.17 -16.25
N VAL A 167 16.18 9.20 -15.73
CA VAL A 167 16.95 9.11 -14.48
C VAL A 167 16.03 8.88 -13.28
N ALA A 168 14.89 9.57 -13.20
CA ALA A 168 13.89 9.37 -12.15
C ALA A 168 13.31 7.94 -12.19
N PHE A 169 13.05 7.43 -13.39
CA PHE A 169 12.59 6.06 -13.58
C PHE A 169 13.61 5.03 -13.07
N ILE A 170 14.86 5.16 -13.48
CA ILE A 170 15.97 4.28 -13.05
C ILE A 170 16.16 4.37 -11.53
N ALA A 171 16.08 5.58 -10.95
CA ALA A 171 16.21 5.78 -9.51
C ALA A 171 15.12 5.05 -8.73
N GLY A 172 13.86 5.10 -9.17
CA GLY A 172 12.74 4.37 -8.55
C GLY A 172 12.93 2.85 -8.62
N VAL A 173 13.36 2.34 -9.79
CA VAL A 173 13.70 0.92 -9.97
C VAL A 173 14.77 0.48 -8.97
N ILE A 174 15.91 1.14 -8.95
CA ILE A 174 17.05 0.76 -8.12
C ILE A 174 16.71 0.86 -6.64
N ARG A 175 16.02 1.96 -6.26
CA ARG A 175 15.70 2.20 -4.85
C ARG A 175 14.81 1.13 -4.25
N VAL A 176 13.75 0.73 -4.95
CA VAL A 176 12.83 -0.29 -4.46
C VAL A 176 13.38 -1.71 -4.65
N ALA A 177 14.21 -1.93 -5.67
CA ALA A 177 14.85 -3.24 -5.89
C ALA A 177 15.77 -3.70 -4.75
N VAL A 178 16.33 -2.79 -3.97
CA VAL A 178 17.21 -3.09 -2.83
C VAL A 178 16.43 -3.53 -1.60
N ILE A 179 15.18 -3.08 -1.44
CA ILE A 179 14.37 -3.31 -0.25
C ILE A 179 13.82 -4.75 -0.23
N GLY A 180 13.83 -5.39 0.93
CA GLY A 180 13.35 -6.77 1.10
C GLY A 180 11.84 -6.92 0.86
N GLY A 181 11.41 -8.11 0.43
CA GLY A 181 9.99 -8.41 0.17
C GLY A 181 9.09 -8.24 1.41
N ALA A 182 9.62 -8.53 2.59
CA ALA A 182 8.89 -8.37 3.86
C ALA A 182 8.56 -6.90 4.18
N ASP A 183 9.39 -5.95 3.72
CA ASP A 183 9.19 -4.51 3.93
C ASP A 183 8.29 -3.86 2.85
N MET A 184 7.85 -4.62 1.84
CA MET A 184 7.06 -4.07 0.72
C MET A 184 5.75 -3.38 1.15
N PRO A 185 5.00 -3.83 2.16
CA PRO A 185 3.82 -3.11 2.61
C PRO A 185 4.13 -1.67 3.05
N VAL A 186 5.22 -1.48 3.79
CA VAL A 186 5.68 -0.15 4.23
C VAL A 186 6.11 0.69 3.03
N VAL A 187 6.85 0.07 2.08
CA VAL A 187 7.29 0.76 0.86
C VAL A 187 6.11 1.21 0.00
N ILE A 188 5.07 0.38 -0.16
CA ILE A 188 3.87 0.74 -0.92
C ILE A 188 3.13 1.89 -0.23
N ALA A 189 3.01 1.90 1.11
CA ALA A 189 2.41 3.00 1.85
C ALA A 189 3.22 4.30 1.67
N PHE A 190 4.54 4.22 1.68
CA PHE A 190 5.43 5.35 1.42
C PHE A 190 5.31 5.86 -0.03
N LEU A 191 5.32 4.96 -1.02
CA LEU A 191 5.12 5.34 -2.42
C LEU A 191 3.73 5.94 -2.65
N ASN A 192 2.70 5.50 -1.92
CA ASN A 192 1.37 6.12 -1.97
C ASN A 192 1.40 7.57 -1.45
N SER A 193 2.16 7.82 -0.40
CA SER A 193 2.40 9.20 0.06
C SER A 193 3.07 10.06 -1.01
N LEU A 194 4.09 9.54 -1.69
CA LEU A 194 4.76 10.24 -2.78
C LEU A 194 3.82 10.48 -3.98
N SER A 195 2.93 9.52 -4.31
CA SER A 195 1.86 9.74 -5.31
C SER A 195 0.94 10.89 -4.93
N GLY A 196 0.56 10.98 -3.65
CA GLY A 196 -0.25 12.09 -3.14
C GLY A 196 0.47 13.43 -3.26
N ILE A 197 1.76 13.49 -2.92
CA ILE A 197 2.58 14.70 -3.06
C ILE A 197 2.73 15.09 -4.54
N ALA A 198 2.97 14.13 -5.43
CA ALA A 198 3.02 14.39 -6.87
C ALA A 198 1.69 14.95 -7.41
N ALA A 199 0.56 14.37 -6.98
CA ALA A 199 -0.78 14.86 -7.36
C ALA A 199 -1.06 16.26 -6.81
N MET A 200 -0.67 16.55 -5.56
CA MET A 200 -0.76 17.90 -4.99
C MET A 200 0.03 18.90 -5.82
N SER A 201 1.27 18.56 -6.17
CA SER A 201 2.14 19.43 -6.97
C SER A 201 1.59 19.63 -8.39
N ALA A 202 1.09 18.57 -9.04
CA ALA A 202 0.39 18.69 -10.31
C ALA A 202 -0.85 19.60 -10.20
N GLY A 203 -1.57 19.55 -9.07
CA GLY A 203 -2.70 20.40 -8.80
C GLY A 203 -2.37 21.89 -8.79
N PHE A 204 -1.19 22.30 -8.30
CA PHE A 204 -0.73 23.69 -8.38
C PHE A 204 -0.53 24.12 -9.82
N ILE A 205 0.05 23.25 -10.66
CA ILE A 205 0.36 23.57 -12.06
C ILE A 205 -0.92 23.75 -12.87
N VAL A 206 -1.89 22.86 -12.70
CA VAL A 206 -3.18 22.92 -13.43
C VAL A 206 -4.23 23.79 -12.72
N ASN A 207 -3.86 24.51 -11.66
CA ASN A 207 -4.75 25.36 -10.86
C ASN A 207 -6.00 24.65 -10.35
N SER A 208 -5.88 23.37 -9.97
CA SER A 208 -6.98 22.56 -9.44
C SER A 208 -6.94 22.43 -7.92
N ILE A 209 -7.74 23.23 -7.21
CA ILE A 209 -7.83 23.19 -5.74
C ILE A 209 -8.22 21.79 -5.25
N ILE A 210 -9.10 21.09 -5.96
CA ILE A 210 -9.54 19.73 -5.60
C ILE A 210 -8.36 18.78 -5.62
N LEU A 211 -7.51 18.85 -6.65
CA LEU A 211 -6.34 18.00 -6.80
C LEU A 211 -5.28 18.32 -5.74
N ILE A 212 -5.10 19.60 -5.39
CA ILE A 212 -4.20 20.04 -4.32
C ILE A 212 -4.64 19.44 -2.99
N VAL A 213 -5.91 19.62 -2.62
CA VAL A 213 -6.43 19.15 -1.33
C VAL A 213 -6.44 17.61 -1.26
N ALA A 214 -6.91 16.94 -2.31
CA ALA A 214 -6.92 15.48 -2.36
C ALA A 214 -5.51 14.90 -2.30
N GLY A 215 -4.57 15.46 -3.05
CA GLY A 215 -3.16 15.05 -3.05
C GLY A 215 -2.50 15.27 -1.69
N ALA A 216 -2.75 16.41 -1.03
CA ALA A 216 -2.24 16.70 0.30
C ALA A 216 -2.78 15.71 1.35
N LEU A 217 -4.08 15.38 1.31
CA LEU A 217 -4.68 14.41 2.22
C LEU A 217 -4.10 13.00 2.02
N VAL A 218 -3.97 12.55 0.77
CA VAL A 218 -3.37 11.25 0.45
C VAL A 218 -1.90 11.22 0.86
N GLY A 219 -1.15 12.29 0.57
CA GLY A 219 0.26 12.42 0.95
C GLY A 219 0.44 12.32 2.47
N ALA A 220 -0.31 13.11 3.23
CA ALA A 220 -0.25 13.11 4.68
C ALA A 220 -0.68 11.78 5.29
N SER A 221 -1.81 11.21 4.86
CA SER A 221 -2.30 9.93 5.37
C SER A 221 -1.33 8.78 5.06
N GLY A 222 -0.71 8.79 3.87
CA GLY A 222 0.28 7.80 3.47
C GLY A 222 1.55 7.86 4.34
N ILE A 223 2.05 9.07 4.68
CA ILE A 223 3.19 9.23 5.59
C ILE A 223 2.83 8.72 7.00
N ILE A 224 1.69 9.13 7.53
CA ILE A 224 1.23 8.70 8.87
C ILE A 224 1.15 7.18 8.93
N LEU A 225 0.51 6.55 7.93
CA LEU A 225 0.40 5.10 7.84
C LEU A 225 1.79 4.43 7.77
N THR A 226 2.69 4.97 6.95
CA THR A 226 4.06 4.46 6.83
C THR A 226 4.79 4.48 8.17
N LEU A 227 4.70 5.59 8.91
CA LEU A 227 5.35 5.73 10.22
C LEU A 227 4.74 4.78 11.27
N LEU A 228 3.41 4.62 11.29
CA LEU A 228 2.73 3.67 12.16
C LEU A 228 3.16 2.23 11.86
N MET A 229 3.27 1.87 10.58
CA MET A 229 3.75 0.55 10.19
C MET A 229 5.22 0.33 10.58
N CYS A 230 6.07 1.32 10.41
CA CYS A 230 7.47 1.26 10.86
C CYS A 230 7.55 1.06 12.38
N ALA A 231 6.75 1.80 13.15
CA ALA A 231 6.68 1.66 14.60
C ALA A 231 6.19 0.26 15.01
N ALA A 232 5.17 -0.28 14.34
CA ALA A 232 4.67 -1.64 14.60
C ALA A 232 5.71 -2.73 14.29
N MET A 233 6.63 -2.48 13.33
CA MET A 233 7.75 -3.38 13.02
C MET A 233 8.99 -3.13 13.90
N ASN A 234 8.92 -2.20 14.85
CA ASN A 234 10.05 -1.74 15.65
C ASN A 234 11.27 -1.32 14.79
N ARG A 235 11.02 -0.62 13.68
CA ARG A 235 12.01 -0.14 12.71
C ARG A 235 11.79 1.32 12.38
N THR A 236 12.86 2.02 11.98
CA THR A 236 12.72 3.37 11.43
C THR A 236 12.45 3.32 9.92
N LEU A 237 11.79 4.35 9.38
CA LEU A 237 11.60 4.48 7.93
C LEU A 237 12.94 4.48 7.17
N LEU A 238 13.97 5.10 7.74
CA LEU A 238 15.30 5.14 7.15
C LEU A 238 15.93 3.74 7.06
N ASP A 239 15.70 2.87 8.05
CA ASP A 239 16.20 1.49 8.03
C ASP A 239 15.51 0.68 6.94
N VAL A 240 14.18 0.83 6.78
CA VAL A 240 13.43 0.20 5.71
C VAL A 240 13.95 0.68 4.34
N LEU A 241 14.08 1.98 4.17
CA LEU A 241 14.55 2.57 2.91
C LEU A 241 16.01 2.20 2.59
N LYS A 242 16.89 2.03 3.55
CA LYS A 242 18.27 1.57 3.32
C LYS A 242 18.35 0.13 2.84
N GLY A 243 17.26 -0.63 2.90
CA GLY A 243 17.21 -2.02 2.43
C GLY A 243 18.02 -2.99 3.29
N GLY A 244 18.45 -2.55 4.45
CA GLY A 244 19.07 -3.41 5.42
C GLY A 244 17.99 -4.24 6.12
N PHE A 245 17.97 -5.56 5.94
CA PHE A 245 17.63 -6.38 7.07
C PHE A 245 18.68 -5.99 8.11
N GLY A 246 18.32 -5.09 9.02
CA GLY A 246 19.07 -5.01 10.26
C GLY A 246 19.12 -6.43 10.76
N THR A 247 20.29 -7.00 10.78
CA THR A 247 20.61 -7.96 11.80
C THR A 247 20.38 -7.22 13.11
N THR A 248 19.13 -7.08 13.52
CA THR A 248 18.85 -7.08 14.93
C THR A 248 19.47 -8.40 15.34
N ASN A 249 20.64 -8.33 15.96
CA ASN A 249 21.06 -9.36 16.87
C ASN A 249 19.91 -9.43 17.88
N ILE A 250 18.89 -10.20 17.54
CA ILE A 250 18.00 -10.77 18.53
C ILE A 250 19.00 -11.61 19.29
N ASN A 251 19.44 -11.09 20.42
CA ASN A 251 20.12 -11.90 21.40
C ASN A 251 19.21 -13.08 21.59
N ASN A 252 19.58 -14.23 21.05
CA ASN A 252 18.88 -15.52 21.16
C ASN A 252 18.88 -16.03 22.61
N GLU A 253 18.97 -15.14 23.60
CA GLU A 253 18.93 -15.48 25.01
C GLU A 253 17.61 -16.10 25.47
N TYR A 254 16.54 -16.02 24.65
CA TYR A 254 15.24 -16.57 24.99
C TYR A 254 14.69 -17.62 24.00
N ALA A 255 15.44 -17.99 22.99
CA ALA A 255 15.03 -19.07 22.09
C ALA A 255 15.25 -20.42 22.79
N LYS A 256 14.28 -20.85 23.59
CA LYS A 256 14.15 -22.27 23.92
C LYS A 256 13.81 -23.00 22.65
N ASP A 257 14.43 -24.16 22.43
CA ASP A 257 14.06 -25.02 21.30
C ASP A 257 12.56 -25.32 21.38
N PRO A 258 11.82 -25.17 20.26
CA PRO A 258 10.39 -25.43 20.27
C PRO A 258 10.11 -26.91 20.60
N ILE A 259 9.14 -27.14 21.45
CA ILE A 259 8.68 -28.49 21.77
C ILE A 259 7.74 -28.94 20.65
N SER A 260 8.09 -30.02 19.97
CA SER A 260 7.23 -30.62 18.95
C SER A 260 6.04 -31.29 19.63
N THR A 261 4.85 -31.06 19.09
CA THR A 261 3.59 -31.66 19.55
C THR A 261 2.77 -32.23 18.39
N SER A 262 1.76 -33.03 18.69
CA SER A 262 0.86 -33.59 17.67
C SER A 262 -0.42 -32.76 17.58
N PRO A 263 -1.14 -32.83 16.42
CA PRO A 263 -2.47 -32.21 16.29
C PRO A 263 -3.45 -32.72 17.36
N GLU A 264 -3.34 -33.97 17.77
CA GLU A 264 -4.18 -34.62 18.78
C GLU A 264 -3.95 -34.00 20.16
N ASP A 265 -2.70 -33.75 20.53
CA ASP A 265 -2.35 -33.12 21.80
C ASP A 265 -2.86 -31.66 21.84
N VAL A 266 -2.73 -30.93 20.72
CA VAL A 266 -3.28 -29.56 20.60
C VAL A 266 -4.80 -29.58 20.70
N ALA A 267 -5.49 -30.55 20.08
CA ALA A 267 -6.94 -30.68 20.17
C ALA A 267 -7.40 -30.95 21.61
N ILE A 268 -6.65 -31.75 22.38
CA ILE A 268 -6.91 -31.98 23.80
C ILE A 268 -6.75 -30.64 24.56
N GLN A 269 -5.68 -29.92 24.39
CA GLN A 269 -5.47 -28.64 25.06
C GLN A 269 -6.60 -27.65 24.76
N LEU A 270 -6.98 -27.53 23.48
CA LEU A 270 -8.09 -26.66 23.07
C LEU A 270 -9.42 -27.07 23.68
N SER A 271 -9.66 -28.37 23.91
CA SER A 271 -10.92 -28.86 24.45
C SER A 271 -11.11 -28.53 25.93
N TYR A 272 -10.04 -28.24 26.66
CA TYR A 272 -10.03 -27.84 28.07
C TYR A 272 -9.87 -26.32 28.28
N ALA A 273 -9.62 -25.57 27.20
CA ALA A 273 -9.48 -24.12 27.27
C ALA A 273 -10.83 -23.44 27.46
N GLU A 274 -10.87 -22.35 28.19
CA GLU A 274 -12.00 -21.42 28.29
C GLU A 274 -11.84 -20.26 27.29
N SER A 275 -10.59 -19.91 26.99
CA SER A 275 -10.23 -18.80 26.10
C SER A 275 -9.12 -19.15 25.12
N VAL A 276 -9.33 -18.81 23.85
CA VAL A 276 -8.36 -19.06 22.77
C VAL A 276 -8.13 -17.77 21.97
N VAL A 277 -6.88 -17.38 21.79
CA VAL A 277 -6.50 -16.28 20.89
C VAL A 277 -5.81 -16.85 19.65
N ILE A 278 -6.32 -16.52 18.47
CA ILE A 278 -5.74 -16.89 17.19
C ILE A 278 -4.98 -15.69 16.61
N VAL A 279 -3.70 -15.90 16.31
CA VAL A 279 -2.80 -14.88 15.73
C VAL A 279 -2.51 -15.28 14.28
N PRO A 280 -3.26 -14.75 13.30
CA PRO A 280 -3.08 -15.11 11.90
C PRO A 280 -1.87 -14.39 11.30
N GLY A 281 -0.99 -15.16 10.66
CA GLY A 281 0.14 -14.67 9.89
C GLY A 281 -0.05 -14.86 8.39
N TYR A 282 0.92 -14.37 7.59
CA TYR A 282 0.85 -14.44 6.13
C TYR A 282 0.82 -15.87 5.59
N GLY A 283 1.45 -16.82 6.27
CA GLY A 283 1.43 -18.24 5.89
C GLY A 283 0.01 -18.82 5.84
N MET A 284 -0.91 -18.37 6.71
CA MET A 284 -2.32 -18.74 6.65
C MET A 284 -2.95 -18.32 5.31
N ALA A 285 -2.64 -17.11 4.85
CA ALA A 285 -3.13 -16.59 3.56
C ALA A 285 -2.55 -17.37 2.37
N VAL A 286 -1.26 -17.70 2.40
CA VAL A 286 -0.59 -18.49 1.34
C VAL A 286 -1.15 -19.89 1.25
N ALA A 287 -1.42 -20.52 2.38
CA ALA A 287 -2.01 -21.84 2.46
C ALA A 287 -3.52 -21.84 2.18
N GLN A 288 -4.15 -20.67 2.04
CA GLN A 288 -5.62 -20.52 1.94
C GLN A 288 -6.37 -21.21 3.09
N ALA A 289 -5.78 -21.18 4.29
CA ALA A 289 -6.25 -21.92 5.45
C ALA A 289 -7.37 -21.19 6.23
N GLN A 290 -7.81 -20.00 5.80
CA GLN A 290 -8.83 -19.20 6.48
C GLN A 290 -10.17 -19.96 6.64
N ALA A 291 -10.54 -20.82 5.68
CA ALA A 291 -11.74 -21.63 5.79
C ALA A 291 -11.63 -22.67 6.92
N ALA A 292 -10.48 -23.34 7.05
CA ALA A 292 -10.22 -24.28 8.13
C ALA A 292 -10.18 -23.58 9.50
N VAL A 293 -9.63 -22.36 9.55
CA VAL A 293 -9.64 -21.53 10.76
C VAL A 293 -11.06 -21.15 11.17
N LYS A 294 -11.94 -20.83 10.22
CA LYS A 294 -13.37 -20.61 10.50
C LYS A 294 -14.06 -21.85 11.05
N GLU A 295 -13.81 -23.02 10.48
CA GLU A 295 -14.37 -24.28 10.97
C GLU A 295 -13.91 -24.59 12.40
N LEU A 296 -12.60 -24.40 12.68
CA LEU A 296 -12.06 -24.53 14.03
C LEU A 296 -12.74 -23.54 14.99
N THR A 297 -12.87 -22.27 14.60
CA THR A 297 -13.53 -21.23 15.41
C THR A 297 -14.96 -21.62 15.75
N ASN A 298 -15.73 -22.09 14.78
CA ASN A 298 -17.10 -22.53 15.01
C ASN A 298 -17.14 -23.72 15.99
N THR A 299 -16.26 -24.70 15.80
CA THR A 299 -16.16 -25.87 16.70
C THR A 299 -15.83 -25.50 18.13
N LEU A 300 -14.96 -24.48 18.34
CA LEU A 300 -14.62 -23.98 19.67
C LEU A 300 -15.80 -23.21 20.29
N LYS A 301 -16.44 -22.33 19.51
CA LYS A 301 -17.62 -21.57 19.95
C LYS A 301 -18.80 -22.48 20.31
N ASP A 302 -19.00 -23.58 19.57
CA ASP A 302 -20.03 -24.59 19.87
C ASP A 302 -19.77 -25.28 21.21
N LYS A 303 -18.53 -25.30 21.67
CA LYS A 303 -18.13 -25.79 22.99
C LYS A 303 -18.14 -24.73 24.08
N ASN A 304 -18.66 -23.53 23.80
CA ASN A 304 -18.64 -22.35 24.65
C ASN A 304 -17.23 -21.85 25.01
N ILE A 305 -16.26 -22.05 24.14
CA ILE A 305 -14.90 -21.51 24.27
C ILE A 305 -14.87 -20.14 23.63
N GLU A 306 -14.38 -19.12 24.35
CA GLU A 306 -14.20 -17.78 23.81
C GLU A 306 -13.07 -17.76 22.80
N VAL A 307 -13.32 -17.28 21.55
CA VAL A 307 -12.30 -17.21 20.50
C VAL A 307 -12.15 -15.78 20.04
N LYS A 308 -10.93 -15.25 20.13
CA LYS A 308 -10.53 -13.91 19.66
C LYS A 308 -9.42 -13.99 18.61
N PHE A 309 -9.41 -13.04 17.69
CA PHE A 309 -8.35 -12.92 16.68
C PHE A 309 -7.47 -11.71 16.98
N ALA A 310 -6.19 -11.95 17.24
CA ALA A 310 -5.21 -10.88 17.45
C ALA A 310 -4.53 -10.52 16.13
N ILE A 311 -4.89 -9.37 15.57
CA ILE A 311 -4.42 -8.93 14.25
C ILE A 311 -3.24 -7.99 14.42
N HIS A 312 -2.06 -8.44 14.00
CA HIS A 312 -0.90 -7.57 13.97
C HIS A 312 -1.00 -6.59 12.78
N PRO A 313 -0.73 -5.28 12.96
CA PRO A 313 -0.93 -4.26 11.92
C PRO A 313 -0.18 -4.52 10.61
N VAL A 314 0.93 -5.23 10.66
CA VAL A 314 1.76 -5.56 9.49
C VAL A 314 1.71 -7.05 9.12
N ALA A 315 0.79 -7.83 9.72
CA ALA A 315 0.57 -9.21 9.29
C ALA A 315 0.04 -9.24 7.86
N GLY A 316 0.69 -10.03 7.01
CA GLY A 316 0.32 -10.11 5.59
C GLY A 316 1.18 -9.24 4.67
N ARG A 317 0.59 -8.73 3.58
CA ARG A 317 1.26 -7.94 2.54
C ARG A 317 0.71 -6.53 2.37
N MET A 318 -0.30 -6.16 3.13
CA MET A 318 -0.87 -4.80 3.19
C MET A 318 -1.55 -4.60 4.55
N PRO A 319 -1.75 -3.36 5.00
CA PRO A 319 -2.56 -3.07 6.18
C PRO A 319 -3.96 -3.67 6.06
N GLY A 320 -4.42 -4.33 7.12
CA GLY A 320 -5.73 -4.98 7.13
C GLY A 320 -5.86 -6.26 6.31
N HIS A 321 -4.75 -6.80 5.77
CA HIS A 321 -4.78 -8.03 4.96
C HIS A 321 -5.46 -9.19 5.69
N MET A 322 -5.12 -9.44 6.95
CA MET A 322 -5.71 -10.51 7.73
C MET A 322 -7.20 -10.27 8.02
N ASN A 323 -7.57 -9.02 8.32
CA ASN A 323 -8.98 -8.66 8.53
C ASN A 323 -9.84 -8.99 7.31
N VAL A 324 -9.34 -8.68 6.11
CA VAL A 324 -10.07 -8.95 4.85
C VAL A 324 -10.22 -10.45 4.62
N LEU A 325 -9.15 -11.24 4.83
CA LEU A 325 -9.19 -12.70 4.64
C LEU A 325 -10.11 -13.40 5.64
N LEU A 326 -10.13 -12.94 6.89
CA LEU A 326 -11.03 -13.49 7.91
C LEU A 326 -12.48 -13.09 7.64
N ALA A 327 -12.73 -11.86 7.17
CA ALA A 327 -14.05 -11.41 6.76
C ALA A 327 -14.58 -12.13 5.52
N GLU A 328 -13.70 -12.56 4.59
CA GLU A 328 -14.06 -13.36 3.41
C GLU A 328 -14.73 -14.69 3.78
N VAL A 329 -14.38 -15.24 4.94
CA VAL A 329 -14.94 -16.48 5.49
C VAL A 329 -15.96 -16.22 6.61
N ASP A 330 -16.55 -15.03 6.65
CA ASP A 330 -17.59 -14.63 7.60
C ASP A 330 -17.17 -14.74 9.08
N ILE A 331 -15.91 -14.43 9.41
CA ILE A 331 -15.52 -14.20 10.81
C ILE A 331 -15.92 -12.77 11.15
N ASP A 332 -16.61 -12.60 12.27
CA ASP A 332 -17.15 -11.32 12.71
C ASP A 332 -16.03 -10.33 13.06
N TYR A 333 -16.20 -9.07 12.68
CA TYR A 333 -15.25 -8.02 13.05
C TYR A 333 -15.16 -7.78 14.56
N GLU A 334 -16.19 -8.13 15.30
CA GLU A 334 -16.23 -8.04 16.76
C GLU A 334 -15.26 -9.02 17.43
N ASP A 335 -14.91 -10.10 16.75
CA ASP A 335 -13.91 -11.08 17.20
C ASP A 335 -12.47 -10.67 16.84
N MET A 336 -12.27 -9.59 16.05
CA MET A 336 -10.96 -9.14 15.55
C MET A 336 -10.45 -7.95 16.36
N PHE A 337 -9.38 -8.15 17.09
CA PHE A 337 -8.79 -7.17 17.98
C PHE A 337 -7.48 -6.62 17.45
N THR A 338 -7.22 -5.35 17.73
CA THR A 338 -5.94 -4.71 17.44
C THR A 338 -4.88 -5.10 18.47
N LEU A 339 -3.61 -4.80 18.19
CA LEU A 339 -2.51 -5.03 19.12
C LEU A 339 -2.74 -4.33 20.47
N GLU A 340 -3.27 -3.09 20.42
CA GLU A 340 -3.51 -2.26 21.62
C GLU A 340 -4.60 -2.84 22.50
N ASP A 341 -5.64 -3.41 21.89
CA ASP A 341 -6.79 -3.96 22.61
C ASP A 341 -6.49 -5.33 23.23
N ILE A 342 -5.74 -6.20 22.51
CA ILE A 342 -5.56 -7.61 22.88
C ILE A 342 -4.35 -7.88 23.77
N ASN A 343 -3.33 -7.03 23.76
CA ASN A 343 -2.05 -7.31 24.44
C ASN A 343 -2.21 -7.56 25.94
N SER A 344 -3.14 -6.88 26.60
CA SER A 344 -3.42 -7.07 28.02
C SER A 344 -4.08 -8.42 28.34
N GLU A 345 -4.73 -9.04 27.35
CA GLU A 345 -5.50 -10.27 27.54
C GLU A 345 -4.64 -11.53 27.39
N PHE A 346 -3.47 -11.45 26.71
CA PHE A 346 -2.61 -12.63 26.54
C PHE A 346 -2.21 -13.31 27.86
N SER A 347 -2.08 -12.54 28.93
CA SER A 347 -1.70 -13.09 30.24
C SER A 347 -2.79 -13.93 30.88
N SER A 348 -4.06 -13.76 30.47
CA SER A 348 -5.25 -14.49 30.97
C SER A 348 -5.79 -15.49 29.94
N THR A 349 -5.17 -15.59 28.78
CA THR A 349 -5.57 -16.55 27.71
C THR A 349 -4.99 -17.91 27.96
N ASP A 350 -5.81 -18.96 27.86
CA ASP A 350 -5.37 -20.35 28.09
C ASP A 350 -4.53 -20.89 26.94
N VAL A 351 -4.94 -20.61 25.69
CA VAL A 351 -4.24 -21.10 24.51
C VAL A 351 -4.10 -19.98 23.46
N VAL A 352 -2.88 -19.82 22.93
CA VAL A 352 -2.61 -18.93 21.82
C VAL A 352 -2.15 -19.74 20.62
N LEU A 353 -2.88 -19.64 19.49
CA LEU A 353 -2.55 -20.28 18.23
C LEU A 353 -1.95 -19.27 17.26
N VAL A 354 -0.66 -19.41 16.97
CA VAL A 354 0.01 -18.59 15.95
C VAL A 354 0.03 -19.36 14.64
N LEU A 355 -0.64 -18.81 13.61
CA LEU A 355 -0.86 -19.51 12.34
C LEU A 355 -0.10 -18.84 11.20
N GLY A 356 0.96 -19.49 10.70
CA GLY A 356 1.69 -19.02 9.54
C GLY A 356 2.41 -17.70 9.74
N ALA A 357 2.87 -17.40 10.95
CA ALA A 357 3.79 -16.30 11.23
C ALA A 357 5.25 -16.79 11.13
N ASN A 358 6.15 -15.90 10.67
CA ASN A 358 7.59 -16.12 10.65
C ASN A 358 8.25 -15.38 11.79
#